data_9ae44efa10f3daeec9f6c220e108573d
#
_entry.id   9ae44efa10f3daeec9f6c220e108573d
#
_cell.length_a   1.000
_cell.length_b   1.000
_cell.length_c   1.000
_cell.angle_alpha   90.00
_cell.angle_beta   90.00
_cell.angle_gamma   90.00
#
_symmetry.space_group_name_H-M   'P 1'
#
loop_
_entity.id
_entity.type
_entity.pdbx_description
1 polymer ?
#
loop_
_entity_poly.entity_id
_entity_poly.type
_entity_poly.pdbx_seq_one_letter_code
_entity_poly.pdbx_strand_id
1 'polypeptide(L)'
;MTVNVVLNMYHKRKPGRLGVEGEFHNRTIDGIQQSWSVDRLRALSTGISAKEVPLDSIYEFDTVYWFDDQYQPTCREVVRHLSRIQSVDLADPIILSADGHVMDGMHRVAKASLQGHSHIKAVQFIQDPDPDDAL
;
A
#
# COMPACT_ATOMS: atom_id res chain seq x y z
N MET A 1 15.00 17.03 -7.98
CA MET A 1 13.64 17.04 -8.54
C MET A 1 12.69 16.49 -7.50
N THR A 2 11.67 17.25 -7.17
CA THR A 2 10.68 16.77 -6.21
C THR A 2 9.63 15.96 -6.96
N VAL A 3 9.50 14.69 -6.60
CA VAL A 3 8.47 13.84 -7.16
C VAL A 3 7.22 14.04 -6.32
N ASN A 4 6.16 14.49 -6.95
CA ASN A 4 4.87 14.61 -6.28
C ASN A 4 4.14 13.27 -6.38
N VAL A 5 4.12 12.55 -5.30
CA VAL A 5 3.46 11.24 -5.23
C VAL A 5 2.16 11.40 -4.45
N VAL A 6 1.06 11.11 -5.11
CA VAL A 6 -0.25 11.04 -4.46
C VAL A 6 -0.62 9.57 -4.36
N LEU A 7 -0.82 9.12 -3.13
CA LEU A 7 -1.17 7.73 -2.87
C LEU A 7 -2.66 7.63 -2.64
N ASN A 8 -3.30 6.79 -3.41
CA ASN A 8 -4.71 6.50 -3.26
C ASN A 8 -4.89 5.01 -3.40
N MET A 9 -4.88 4.34 -2.26
CA MET A 9 -4.77 2.91 -2.29
C MET A 9 -6.04 2.18 -1.91
N TYR A 10 -6.87 2.77 -1.11
CA TYR A 10 -7.86 1.94 -0.44
C TYR A 10 -9.08 1.60 -1.26
N HIS A 11 -9.45 2.41 -2.17
CA HIS A 11 -10.72 2.29 -2.84
C HIS A 11 -10.69 1.39 -4.04
N LYS A 12 -10.20 0.39 -3.86
CA LYS A 12 -9.46 -0.30 -4.76
C LYS A 12 -10.10 -1.44 -5.30
N ARG A 13 -11.35 -1.56 -5.09
CA ARG A 13 -12.17 -2.51 -5.79
C ARG A 13 -12.83 -1.89 -7.01
N LYS A 14 -12.19 -1.00 -7.67
CA LYS A 14 -12.63 -0.62 -8.98
C LYS A 14 -11.93 -1.51 -9.99
N PRO A 15 -12.59 -1.91 -11.07
CA PRO A 15 -11.95 -2.67 -12.11
C PRO A 15 -10.78 -1.88 -12.67
N GLY A 16 -9.71 -2.57 -13.01
CA GLY A 16 -8.64 -1.99 -13.79
C GLY A 16 -9.12 -1.70 -15.21
N ARG A 17 -8.25 -1.12 -16.00
CA ARG A 17 -8.59 -0.71 -17.36
C ARG A 17 -9.10 -1.82 -18.25
N LEU A 18 -8.65 -3.02 -18.03
CA LEU A 18 -9.04 -4.18 -18.82
C LEU A 18 -10.09 -5.03 -18.11
N GLY A 19 -10.83 -4.42 -17.16
CA GLY A 19 -11.85 -5.13 -16.42
C GLY A 19 -11.32 -6.08 -15.36
N VAL A 20 -10.06 -5.95 -14.98
CA VAL A 20 -9.47 -6.74 -13.90
C VAL A 20 -10.01 -6.23 -12.58
N GLU A 21 -10.60 -7.14 -11.79
CA GLU A 21 -11.13 -6.81 -10.47
C GLU A 21 -10.09 -7.08 -9.39
N GLY A 22 -10.30 -6.49 -8.20
CA GLY A 22 -9.45 -6.67 -7.05
C GLY A 22 -8.92 -5.37 -6.49
N GLU A 23 -7.94 -5.48 -5.63
CA GLU A 23 -7.30 -4.32 -5.03
C GLU A 23 -6.18 -3.82 -5.92
N PHE A 24 -6.03 -2.48 -5.97
CA PHE A 24 -4.98 -1.83 -6.74
C PHE A 24 -4.23 -0.85 -5.87
N HIS A 25 -2.93 -0.76 -6.09
CA HIS A 25 -2.12 0.34 -5.62
C HIS A 25 -2.08 1.38 -6.73
N ASN A 26 -2.53 2.59 -6.42
CA ASN A 26 -2.53 3.70 -7.38
C ASN A 26 -1.57 4.76 -6.91
N ARG A 27 -0.83 5.35 -7.83
CA ARG A 27 0.14 6.37 -7.53
C ARG A 27 0.19 7.36 -8.70
N THR A 28 0.26 8.64 -8.38
CA THR A 28 0.45 9.67 -9.38
C THR A 28 1.86 10.22 -9.24
N ILE A 29 2.65 10.15 -10.29
CA ILE A 29 4.02 10.64 -10.34
C ILE A 29 4.09 11.62 -11.50
N ASP A 30 4.46 12.88 -11.21
CA ASP A 30 4.57 13.95 -12.21
C ASP A 30 3.30 14.08 -13.07
N GLY A 31 2.14 13.98 -12.43
CA GLY A 31 0.84 14.10 -13.10
C GLY A 31 0.37 12.86 -13.83
N ILE A 32 1.16 11.81 -13.89
CA ILE A 32 0.80 10.56 -14.56
C ILE A 32 0.34 9.55 -13.52
N GLN A 33 -0.90 9.10 -13.64
CA GLN A 33 -1.44 8.07 -12.76
C GLN A 33 -0.95 6.69 -13.21
N GLN A 34 -0.41 5.94 -12.26
CA GLN A 34 0.03 4.57 -12.45
C GLN A 34 -0.72 3.67 -11.50
N SER A 35 -0.96 2.44 -11.92
CA SER A 35 -1.75 1.48 -11.17
C SER A 35 -1.12 0.10 -11.24
N TRP A 36 -1.08 -0.59 -10.10
CA TRP A 36 -0.60 -1.95 -9.98
C TRP A 36 -1.67 -2.80 -9.30
N SER A 37 -1.99 -3.95 -9.88
CA SER A 37 -2.79 -4.96 -9.20
C SER A 37 -2.02 -5.45 -7.96
N VAL A 38 -2.66 -5.46 -6.81
CA VAL A 38 -2.04 -5.98 -5.58
C VAL A 38 -1.73 -7.47 -5.75
N ASP A 39 -2.61 -8.24 -6.38
CA ASP A 39 -2.35 -9.66 -6.64
C ASP A 39 -1.08 -9.86 -7.47
N ARG A 40 -0.88 -9.02 -8.48
CA ARG A 40 0.34 -9.06 -9.29
C ARG A 40 1.57 -8.67 -8.48
N LEU A 41 1.47 -7.62 -7.66
CA LEU A 41 2.57 -7.20 -6.78
C LEU A 41 2.97 -8.34 -5.84
N ARG A 42 1.99 -9.01 -5.25
CA ARG A 42 2.24 -10.14 -4.35
C ARG A 42 2.94 -11.29 -5.10
N ALA A 43 2.48 -11.62 -6.30
CA ALA A 43 3.11 -12.65 -7.12
C ALA A 43 4.55 -12.30 -7.47
N LEU A 44 4.81 -11.06 -7.87
CA LEU A 44 6.15 -10.60 -8.25
C LEU A 44 7.11 -10.53 -7.07
N SER A 45 6.60 -10.37 -5.86
CA SER A 45 7.42 -10.24 -4.65
C SER A 45 7.77 -11.57 -3.99
N THR A 46 7.22 -12.69 -4.44
CA THR A 46 7.38 -14.00 -3.77
C THR A 46 8.83 -14.48 -3.70
N GLY A 47 9.67 -14.08 -4.64
CA GLY A 47 11.09 -14.46 -4.66
C GLY A 47 11.99 -13.53 -3.87
N ILE A 48 11.44 -12.49 -3.26
CA ILE A 48 12.22 -11.49 -2.51
C ILE A 48 12.25 -11.88 -1.05
N SER A 49 13.43 -11.93 -0.45
CA SER A 49 13.57 -12.22 0.97
C SER A 49 13.00 -11.08 1.80
N ALA A 50 12.19 -11.42 2.80
CA ALA A 50 11.65 -10.44 3.72
C ALA A 50 12.74 -9.93 4.66
N LYS A 51 12.61 -8.67 5.07
CA LYS A 51 13.47 -8.04 6.06
C LYS A 51 12.62 -7.27 7.04
N GLU A 52 13.19 -6.98 8.21
CA GLU A 52 12.54 -6.12 9.18
C GLU A 52 12.86 -4.67 8.87
N VAL A 53 11.83 -3.83 8.80
CA VAL A 53 12.01 -2.39 8.61
C VAL A 53 11.40 -1.64 9.79
N PRO A 54 12.05 -0.54 10.25
CA PRO A 54 11.47 0.26 11.31
C PRO A 54 10.14 0.89 10.90
N LEU A 55 9.15 0.84 11.77
CA LEU A 55 7.87 1.52 11.49
C LEU A 55 8.08 3.02 11.28
N ASP A 56 9.02 3.62 12.00
CA ASP A 56 9.33 5.04 11.87
C ASP A 56 9.94 5.42 10.51
N SER A 57 10.40 4.44 9.74
CA SER A 57 10.93 4.69 8.40
C SER A 57 9.85 4.70 7.32
N ILE A 58 8.61 4.35 7.66
CA ILE A 58 7.51 4.27 6.71
C ILE A 58 6.88 5.65 6.55
N TYR A 59 7.17 6.30 5.44
CA TYR A 59 6.70 7.66 5.17
C TYR A 59 5.19 7.77 5.23
N GLU A 60 4.48 6.82 4.64
CA GLU A 60 3.03 6.85 4.54
C GLU A 60 2.32 6.75 5.89
N PHE A 61 3.00 6.25 6.92
CA PHE A 61 2.38 6.10 8.24
C PHE A 61 1.97 7.45 8.84
N ASP A 62 2.65 8.52 8.47
CA ASP A 62 2.34 9.87 8.95
C ASP A 62 1.60 10.71 7.90
N THR A 63 0.96 10.06 6.95
CA THR A 63 0.18 10.73 5.91
C THR A 63 -1.30 10.39 6.02
N VAL A 64 -2.14 11.17 5.36
CA VAL A 64 -3.56 10.84 5.17
C VAL A 64 -3.62 9.83 4.02
N TYR A 65 -3.58 8.54 4.36
CA TYR A 65 -3.36 7.49 3.40
C TYR A 65 -4.65 6.88 2.85
N TRP A 66 -5.62 6.59 3.73
CA TRP A 66 -6.85 5.90 3.33
C TRP A 66 -7.97 6.84 2.89
N PHE A 67 -7.82 8.13 3.14
CA PHE A 67 -8.89 9.10 2.95
C PHE A 67 -8.48 10.20 1.99
N ASP A 68 -9.47 10.76 1.31
CA ASP A 68 -9.29 11.91 0.42
C ASP A 68 -10.63 12.64 0.30
N ASP A 69 -10.73 13.59 -0.62
CA ASP A 69 -11.97 14.36 -0.80
C ASP A 69 -13.15 13.49 -1.22
N GLN A 70 -12.90 12.41 -1.94
CA GLN A 70 -13.91 11.48 -2.40
C GLN A 70 -14.29 10.47 -1.31
N TYR A 71 -13.34 10.11 -0.46
CA TYR A 71 -13.50 9.06 0.55
C TYR A 71 -13.18 9.64 1.91
N GLN A 72 -14.20 10.29 2.50
CA GLN A 72 -14.07 10.97 3.77
C GLN A 72 -14.00 9.99 4.94
N PRO A 73 -13.36 10.38 6.06
CA PRO A 73 -13.26 9.53 7.23
C PRO A 73 -14.56 9.51 8.04
N THR A 74 -15.64 9.03 7.43
CA THR A 74 -16.89 8.82 8.18
C THR A 74 -16.66 7.78 9.26
N CYS A 75 -17.49 7.76 10.29
CA CYS A 75 -17.40 6.74 11.34
C CYS A 75 -17.46 5.33 10.75
N ARG A 76 -18.30 5.13 9.74
CA ARG A 76 -18.39 3.83 9.08
C ARG A 76 -17.07 3.44 8.40
N GLU A 77 -16.43 4.37 7.72
CA GLU A 77 -15.15 4.10 7.07
C GLU A 77 -14.03 3.83 8.08
N VAL A 78 -14.01 4.56 9.18
CA VAL A 78 -13.06 4.30 10.27
C VAL A 78 -13.26 2.88 10.84
N VAL A 79 -14.50 2.48 11.07
CA VAL A 79 -14.81 1.12 11.56
C VAL A 79 -14.39 0.06 10.54
N ARG A 80 -14.59 0.33 9.26
CA ARG A 80 -14.19 -0.59 8.20
C ARG A 80 -12.67 -0.80 8.18
N HIS A 81 -11.91 0.28 8.30
CA HIS A 81 -10.45 0.19 8.38
C HIS A 81 -10.00 -0.52 9.66
N LEU A 82 -10.65 -0.25 10.78
CA LEU A 82 -10.34 -0.94 12.03
C LEU A 82 -10.55 -2.45 11.90
N SER A 83 -11.64 -2.86 11.27
CA SER A 83 -11.90 -4.28 11.03
C SER A 83 -10.78 -4.92 10.20
N ARG A 84 -10.31 -4.23 9.16
CA ARG A 84 -9.19 -4.69 8.35
C ARG A 84 -7.90 -4.77 9.17
N ILE A 85 -7.62 -3.76 9.97
CA ILE A 85 -6.45 -3.74 10.85
C ILE A 85 -6.45 -4.95 11.78
N GLN A 86 -7.60 -5.30 12.33
CA GLN A 86 -7.72 -6.43 13.24
C GLN A 86 -7.56 -7.78 12.54
N SER A 87 -7.96 -7.88 11.27
CA SER A 87 -8.02 -9.16 10.56
C SER A 87 -6.75 -9.53 9.81
N VAL A 88 -5.86 -8.58 9.53
CA VAL A 88 -4.64 -8.87 8.76
C VAL A 88 -3.62 -9.66 9.57
N ASP A 89 -2.74 -10.37 8.88
CA ASP A 89 -1.71 -11.21 9.49
C ASP A 89 -0.33 -10.56 9.31
N LEU A 90 0.35 -10.28 10.42
CA LEU A 90 1.69 -9.66 10.40
C LEU A 90 2.77 -10.60 9.86
N ALA A 91 2.51 -11.91 9.79
CA ALA A 91 3.43 -12.84 9.15
C ALA A 91 3.50 -12.61 7.63
N ASP A 92 2.48 -11.99 7.06
CA ASP A 92 2.44 -11.63 5.65
C ASP A 92 3.20 -10.31 5.46
N PRO A 93 4.34 -10.29 4.73
CA PRO A 93 5.15 -9.07 4.63
C PRO A 93 4.42 -7.96 3.87
N ILE A 94 4.64 -6.73 4.28
CA ILE A 94 4.24 -5.59 3.46
C ILE A 94 5.15 -5.50 2.23
N ILE A 95 4.68 -4.81 1.21
CA ILE A 95 5.43 -4.65 -0.04
C ILE A 95 5.82 -3.18 -0.18
N LEU A 96 7.12 -2.95 -0.35
CA LEU A 96 7.69 -1.63 -0.55
C LEU A 96 8.22 -1.49 -1.97
N SER A 97 8.06 -0.29 -2.53
CA SER A 97 8.70 0.09 -3.78
C SER A 97 10.22 0.21 -3.59
N ALA A 98 10.94 0.35 -4.68
CA ALA A 98 12.39 0.54 -4.64
C ALA A 98 12.78 1.77 -3.79
N ASP A 99 11.93 2.80 -3.79
CA ASP A 99 12.14 4.01 -2.99
C ASP A 99 11.64 3.89 -1.56
N GLY A 100 11.10 2.75 -1.17
CA GLY A 100 10.63 2.53 0.19
C GLY A 100 9.19 2.98 0.46
N HIS A 101 8.42 3.30 -0.58
CA HIS A 101 7.00 3.61 -0.42
C HIS A 101 6.17 2.34 -0.31
N VAL A 102 5.12 2.40 0.51
CA VAL A 102 4.23 1.24 0.69
C VAL A 102 3.38 1.03 -0.56
N MET A 103 3.51 -0.14 -1.16
CA MET A 103 2.66 -0.56 -2.28
C MET A 103 1.53 -1.48 -1.84
N ASP A 104 1.70 -2.19 -0.73
CA ASP A 104 0.67 -3.03 -0.12
C ASP A 104 0.96 -3.21 1.36
N GLY A 105 -0.03 -3.04 2.20
CA GLY A 105 0.05 -3.46 3.59
C GLY A 105 -0.10 -2.38 4.65
N MET A 106 -0.72 -1.23 4.38
CA MET A 106 -0.91 -0.19 5.41
C MET A 106 -1.71 -0.66 6.62
N HIS A 107 -2.67 -1.57 6.44
CA HIS A 107 -3.41 -2.12 7.58
C HIS A 107 -2.50 -2.97 8.47
N ARG A 108 -1.51 -3.64 7.89
CA ARG A 108 -0.49 -4.37 8.66
C ARG A 108 0.45 -3.41 9.39
N VAL A 109 0.81 -2.29 8.77
CA VAL A 109 1.59 -1.24 9.44
C VAL A 109 0.85 -0.72 10.67
N ALA A 110 -0.43 -0.40 10.52
CA ALA A 110 -1.26 0.08 11.62
C ALA A 110 -1.38 -0.98 12.74
N LYS A 111 -1.58 -2.24 12.37
CA LYS A 111 -1.67 -3.33 13.35
C LYS A 111 -0.37 -3.50 14.13
N ALA A 112 0.76 -3.48 13.44
CA ALA A 112 2.06 -3.60 14.10
C ALA A 112 2.27 -2.49 15.12
N SER A 113 1.92 -1.26 14.76
CA SER A 113 2.00 -0.12 15.66
C SER A 113 1.08 -0.30 16.88
N LEU A 114 -0.18 -0.70 16.66
CA LEU A 114 -1.12 -0.94 17.75
C LEU A 114 -0.64 -1.99 18.73
N GLN A 115 0.05 -3.00 18.24
CA GLN A 115 0.58 -4.09 19.07
C GLN A 115 1.92 -3.75 19.71
N GLY A 116 2.43 -2.56 19.52
CA GLY A 116 3.66 -2.09 20.16
C GLY A 116 4.94 -2.57 19.50
N HIS A 117 4.89 -3.05 18.27
CA HIS A 117 6.09 -3.41 17.52
C HIS A 117 6.84 -2.17 17.06
N SER A 118 8.17 -2.23 17.03
CA SER A 118 9.00 -1.16 16.47
C SER A 118 9.34 -1.40 15.00
N HIS A 119 9.19 -2.63 14.53
CA HIS A 119 9.56 -3.07 13.19
C HIS A 119 8.45 -3.90 12.58
N ILE A 120 8.47 -4.00 11.25
CA ILE A 120 7.52 -4.82 10.51
C ILE A 120 8.26 -5.57 9.41
N LYS A 121 7.77 -6.77 9.10
CA LYS A 121 8.30 -7.58 8.02
C LYS A 121 7.90 -7.00 6.67
N ALA A 122 8.87 -6.82 5.77
CA ALA A 122 8.66 -6.23 4.47
C ALA A 122 9.47 -6.92 3.39
N VAL A 123 8.94 -6.95 2.18
CA VAL A 123 9.71 -7.21 0.96
C VAL A 123 9.82 -5.91 0.18
N GLN A 124 10.97 -5.65 -0.39
CA GLN A 124 11.19 -4.40 -1.13
C GLN A 124 11.74 -4.71 -2.51
N PHE A 125 11.10 -4.16 -3.53
CA PHE A 125 11.60 -4.30 -4.89
C PHE A 125 12.93 -3.58 -5.05
N ILE A 126 13.84 -4.19 -5.81
CA ILE A 126 15.08 -3.53 -6.22
C ILE A 126 14.76 -2.52 -7.32
N GLN A 127 13.86 -2.89 -8.21
CA GLN A 127 13.32 -2.05 -9.26
C GLN A 127 11.81 -2.24 -9.30
N ASP A 128 11.07 -1.13 -9.37
CA ASP A 128 9.62 -1.21 -9.39
C ASP A 128 9.14 -1.97 -10.63
N PRO A 129 8.15 -2.86 -10.47
CA PRO A 129 7.51 -3.48 -11.63
C PRO A 129 6.84 -2.43 -12.50
N ASP A 130 6.71 -2.72 -13.79
CA ASP A 130 5.93 -1.86 -14.66
C ASP A 130 4.48 -1.82 -14.19
N PRO A 131 3.83 -0.64 -14.23
CA PRO A 131 2.41 -0.57 -13.86
C PRO A 131 1.56 -1.38 -14.84
N ASP A 132 0.43 -1.88 -14.32
CA ASP A 132 -0.54 -2.62 -15.14
C ASP A 132 -1.18 -1.70 -16.17
N ASP A 133 -1.49 -0.47 -15.73
CA ASP A 133 -2.08 0.56 -16.55
C ASP A 133 -1.14 1.75 -16.60
N ALA A 134 -0.32 1.81 -17.61
CA ALA A 134 0.42 3.02 -17.94
C ALA A 134 -0.44 3.84 -18.89
N LEU A 135 -0.87 4.98 -18.41
CA LEU A 135 -1.65 5.91 -19.23
C LEU A 135 -0.77 6.96 -19.81
#